data_17c062dcee8421ad5589bc51373a98ba
#
_entry.id   17c062dcee8421ad5589bc51373a98ba
#
_cell.length_a   1.000
_cell.length_b   1.000
_cell.length_c   1.000
_cell.angle_alpha   90.00
_cell.angle_beta   90.00
_cell.angle_gamma   90.00
#
_symmetry.space_group_name_H-M   'P 1'
#
loop_
_entity.id
_entity.type
_entity.pdbx_description
1 polymer ?
#
loop_
_entity_poly.entity_id
_entity_poly.type
_entity_poly.pdbx_seq_one_letter_code
_entity_poly.pdbx_strand_id
1 'polypeptide(L)'
;MEDTIHLTINGKEMEAGKGATILEAARLNNIPVPTLCFHENLLPIGSCRLCIVEVEGYDLPVASCTTPVVEGMAVTTHSEKLFRMRQDYLKFLLIHHPLDCPICDAGGECRLQDLVYEHKIEKVDLAATRQERQPAYFSTPLIRYFEKRCVLCLRCIHACREVSGRKVLDLSQKGIEARMSVVDPADCISCGECLSVCPVGSITEHLSPMKSRIWQVERVKTTCPQCGFGCTIHLDVYRDRFATDLVTFPDDMPNRGSLCVLGRFGYDLVNHEAKLTTSMVKNGGAGKTAALSEAVDRAYEGLTKIDKEGKGIGFIVSSRATNEEIFMVREIASRFKKGLLATPAFYHTGKVFGVYKEMGFPRAYQYDDVKGADLVIVAGANLLSNNHLLGNRVRDAYKLKGARVIVVDPTPTALTRIADVHLKVTPGADAHLFNGFSRRIIAEEGYTKGIQTLGGFEELRTAVQFYEWEASAKDAGVDLRFLQKAYGLMKKAAKVTVILGSG
;
A
#
# COMPACT_ATOMS: atom_id res chain seq x y z
N MET A 1 -11.70 -5.74 -27.30
CA MET A 1 -13.01 -5.22 -26.85
C MET A 1 -13.31 -5.97 -25.58
N GLU A 2 -13.40 -5.29 -24.44
CA GLU A 2 -13.88 -5.92 -23.20
C GLU A 2 -15.32 -6.35 -23.45
N ASP A 3 -15.65 -7.61 -23.16
CA ASP A 3 -17.00 -8.13 -23.26
C ASP A 3 -17.90 -7.35 -22.28
N THR A 4 -18.70 -6.45 -22.80
CA THR A 4 -19.65 -5.63 -22.02
C THR A 4 -20.93 -6.41 -21.79
N ILE A 5 -21.45 -6.40 -20.59
CA ILE A 5 -22.72 -7.03 -20.16
C ILE A 5 -23.76 -5.92 -19.97
N HIS A 6 -24.94 -6.10 -20.54
CA HIS A 6 -26.08 -5.20 -20.37
C HIS A 6 -27.03 -5.74 -19.30
N LEU A 7 -27.45 -4.89 -18.39
CA LEU A 7 -28.35 -5.23 -17.31
C LEU A 7 -29.23 -4.03 -16.95
N THR A 8 -30.29 -4.27 -16.19
CA THR A 8 -31.08 -3.19 -15.60
C THR A 8 -30.94 -3.17 -14.09
N ILE A 9 -30.75 -1.99 -13.52
CA ILE A 9 -30.78 -1.80 -12.06
C ILE A 9 -31.84 -0.72 -11.74
N ASN A 10 -32.84 -1.10 -10.94
CA ASN A 10 -33.99 -0.25 -10.60
C ASN A 10 -34.68 0.32 -11.84
N GLY A 11 -34.82 -0.49 -12.89
CA GLY A 11 -35.48 -0.13 -14.15
C GLY A 11 -34.64 0.76 -15.09
N LYS A 12 -33.38 1.03 -14.79
CA LYS A 12 -32.45 1.77 -15.66
C LYS A 12 -31.48 0.81 -16.33
N GLU A 13 -31.33 0.94 -17.65
CA GLU A 13 -30.30 0.18 -18.41
C GLU A 13 -28.89 0.64 -18.05
N MET A 14 -27.99 -0.31 -17.91
CA MET A 14 -26.61 -0.12 -17.50
C MET A 14 -25.68 -1.10 -18.17
N GLU A 15 -24.41 -0.73 -18.23
CA GLU A 15 -23.34 -1.58 -18.75
C GLU A 15 -22.34 -1.90 -17.64
N ALA A 16 -21.82 -3.12 -17.65
CA ALA A 16 -20.76 -3.55 -16.76
C ALA A 16 -19.78 -4.47 -17.48
N GLY A 17 -18.54 -4.52 -17.05
CA GLY A 17 -17.54 -5.44 -17.59
C GLY A 17 -17.89 -6.88 -17.22
N LYS A 18 -17.56 -7.83 -18.10
CA LYS A 18 -17.72 -9.26 -17.84
C LYS A 18 -16.95 -9.67 -16.59
N GLY A 19 -17.62 -10.35 -15.67
CA GLY A 19 -17.07 -10.79 -14.39
C GLY A 19 -17.20 -9.75 -13.26
N ALA A 20 -17.70 -8.55 -13.55
CA ALA A 20 -18.06 -7.60 -12.49
C ALA A 20 -19.22 -8.14 -11.63
N THR A 21 -19.23 -7.76 -10.36
CA THR A 21 -20.35 -8.06 -9.46
C THR A 21 -21.48 -7.05 -9.61
N ILE A 22 -22.68 -7.42 -9.17
CA ILE A 22 -23.84 -6.50 -9.14
C ILE A 22 -23.49 -5.24 -8.31
N LEU A 23 -22.75 -5.38 -7.21
CA LEU A 23 -22.34 -4.24 -6.39
C LEU A 23 -21.39 -3.29 -7.14
N GLU A 24 -20.44 -3.83 -7.89
CA GLU A 24 -19.52 -3.03 -8.71
C GLU A 24 -20.28 -2.28 -9.81
N ALA A 25 -21.19 -2.97 -10.52
CA ALA A 25 -22.07 -2.35 -11.52
C ALA A 25 -22.93 -1.22 -10.92
N ALA A 26 -23.54 -1.44 -9.74
CA ALA A 26 -24.32 -0.43 -9.05
C ALA A 26 -23.47 0.80 -8.66
N ARG A 27 -22.25 0.59 -8.12
CA ARG A 27 -21.34 1.67 -7.72
C ARG A 27 -20.83 2.50 -8.90
N LEU A 28 -20.48 1.86 -10.01
CA LEU A 28 -20.09 2.57 -11.25
C LEU A 28 -21.18 3.52 -11.74
N ASN A 29 -22.44 3.22 -11.42
CA ASN A 29 -23.61 4.02 -11.79
C ASN A 29 -24.15 4.87 -10.62
N ASN A 30 -23.37 5.07 -9.55
CA ASN A 30 -23.76 5.84 -8.37
C ASN A 30 -25.05 5.37 -7.67
N ILE A 31 -25.34 4.07 -7.74
CA ILE A 31 -26.48 3.46 -7.02
C ILE A 31 -25.98 2.97 -5.66
N PRO A 32 -26.46 3.55 -4.56
CA PRO A 32 -26.02 3.16 -3.24
C PRO A 32 -26.59 1.78 -2.87
N VAL A 33 -25.71 0.86 -2.49
CA VAL A 33 -26.07 -0.43 -1.87
C VAL A 33 -25.31 -0.54 -0.56
N PRO A 34 -26.01 -0.74 0.59
CA PRO A 34 -25.37 -0.75 1.89
C PRO A 34 -24.42 -1.95 2.04
N THR A 35 -23.25 -1.71 2.61
CA THR A 35 -22.24 -2.77 2.85
C THR A 35 -21.56 -2.56 4.21
N LEU A 36 -21.13 -3.66 4.86
CA LEU A 36 -20.31 -3.62 6.06
C LEU A 36 -19.06 -4.49 5.94
N CYS A 37 -19.12 -5.64 5.29
CA CYS A 37 -17.96 -6.54 5.11
C CYS A 37 -17.23 -6.33 3.78
N PHE A 38 -17.78 -5.62 2.82
CA PHE A 38 -17.12 -5.29 1.54
C PHE A 38 -16.14 -4.12 1.69
N HIS A 39 -14.98 -4.25 1.06
CA HIS A 39 -13.98 -3.19 0.95
C HIS A 39 -13.30 -3.28 -0.42
N GLU A 40 -13.06 -2.13 -1.09
CA GLU A 40 -12.57 -2.08 -2.48
C GLU A 40 -11.22 -2.78 -2.68
N ASN A 41 -10.35 -2.74 -1.67
CA ASN A 41 -9.01 -3.34 -1.73
C ASN A 41 -8.96 -4.81 -1.29
N LEU A 42 -10.11 -5.44 -1.01
CA LEU A 42 -10.19 -6.83 -0.55
C LEU A 42 -11.11 -7.65 -1.44
N LEU A 43 -10.85 -8.94 -1.52
CA LEU A 43 -11.79 -9.86 -2.18
C LEU A 43 -13.14 -9.84 -1.44
N PRO A 44 -14.26 -9.90 -2.17
CA PRO A 44 -15.59 -9.90 -1.58
C PRO A 44 -15.79 -11.05 -0.60
N ILE A 45 -16.28 -10.75 0.61
CA ILE A 45 -16.43 -11.72 1.70
C ILE A 45 -17.85 -12.29 1.77
N GLY A 46 -18.87 -11.46 1.50
CA GLY A 46 -20.28 -11.87 1.50
C GLY A 46 -20.88 -12.22 2.87
N SER A 47 -20.22 -11.88 4.01
CA SER A 47 -20.63 -12.36 5.33
C SER A 47 -21.75 -11.56 5.96
N CYS A 48 -21.80 -10.21 5.82
CA CYS A 48 -22.76 -9.37 6.55
C CYS A 48 -24.18 -9.35 5.98
N ARG A 49 -24.37 -9.77 4.74
CA ARG A 49 -25.65 -9.82 4.01
C ARG A 49 -26.39 -8.47 3.86
N LEU A 50 -25.77 -7.35 4.17
CA LEU A 50 -26.41 -6.03 4.01
C LEU A 50 -26.55 -5.60 2.54
N CYS A 51 -25.70 -6.12 1.67
CA CYS A 51 -25.71 -5.83 0.24
C CYS A 51 -26.70 -6.67 -0.57
N ILE A 52 -27.69 -7.31 0.07
CA ILE A 52 -28.72 -8.11 -0.64
C ILE A 52 -29.50 -7.25 -1.62
N VAL A 53 -29.80 -7.85 -2.78
CA VAL A 53 -30.63 -7.28 -3.86
C VAL A 53 -31.58 -8.35 -4.38
N GLU A 54 -32.71 -7.95 -4.93
CA GLU A 54 -33.63 -8.84 -5.65
C GLU A 54 -33.20 -8.90 -7.11
N VAL A 55 -33.20 -10.09 -7.68
CA VAL A 55 -32.92 -10.35 -9.09
C VAL A 55 -34.10 -11.08 -9.68
N GLU A 56 -34.62 -10.60 -10.82
CA GLU A 56 -35.74 -11.22 -11.48
C GLU A 56 -35.41 -12.68 -11.83
N GLY A 57 -36.36 -13.58 -11.55
CA GLY A 57 -36.15 -15.04 -11.72
C GLY A 57 -35.45 -15.75 -10.58
N TYR A 58 -35.07 -15.03 -9.49
CA TYR A 58 -34.50 -15.63 -8.28
C TYR A 58 -35.51 -15.63 -7.13
N ASP A 59 -35.68 -16.76 -6.46
CA ASP A 59 -36.63 -16.89 -5.34
C ASP A 59 -36.22 -16.07 -4.11
N LEU A 60 -34.91 -15.92 -3.88
CA LEU A 60 -34.35 -15.25 -2.71
C LEU A 60 -33.40 -14.14 -3.11
N PRO A 61 -33.33 -13.02 -2.32
CA PRO A 61 -32.35 -11.98 -2.52
C PRO A 61 -30.91 -12.52 -2.44
N VAL A 62 -30.04 -12.04 -3.33
CA VAL A 62 -28.64 -12.43 -3.43
C VAL A 62 -27.71 -11.34 -2.91
N ALA A 63 -26.52 -11.73 -2.46
CA ALA A 63 -25.50 -10.77 -2.03
C ALA A 63 -24.82 -10.14 -3.26
N SER A 64 -25.11 -8.89 -3.54
CA SER A 64 -24.60 -8.18 -4.70
C SER A 64 -23.07 -8.11 -4.78
N CYS A 65 -22.37 -8.13 -3.66
CA CYS A 65 -20.91 -8.08 -3.62
C CYS A 65 -20.20 -9.37 -4.09
N THR A 66 -20.94 -10.49 -4.19
CA THR A 66 -20.40 -11.81 -4.60
C THR A 66 -21.10 -12.40 -5.80
N THR A 67 -22.18 -11.78 -6.27
CA THR A 67 -22.96 -12.26 -7.42
C THR A 67 -22.49 -11.55 -8.67
N PRO A 68 -21.92 -12.27 -9.67
CA PRO A 68 -21.52 -11.68 -10.94
C PRO A 68 -22.75 -11.24 -11.76
N VAL A 69 -22.58 -10.20 -12.58
CA VAL A 69 -23.58 -9.79 -13.55
C VAL A 69 -23.66 -10.76 -14.72
N VAL A 70 -24.87 -10.95 -15.25
CA VAL A 70 -25.11 -11.70 -16.48
C VAL A 70 -25.99 -10.87 -17.42
N GLU A 71 -25.91 -11.18 -18.73
CA GLU A 71 -26.65 -10.47 -19.78
C GLU A 71 -28.15 -10.51 -19.52
N GLY A 72 -28.81 -9.36 -19.65
CA GLY A 72 -30.26 -9.20 -19.46
C GLY A 72 -30.73 -9.26 -18.01
N MET A 73 -29.83 -9.27 -17.02
CA MET A 73 -30.20 -9.32 -15.59
C MET A 73 -30.99 -8.08 -15.18
N ALA A 74 -32.13 -8.28 -14.49
CA ALA A 74 -32.91 -7.20 -13.88
C ALA A 74 -32.77 -7.23 -12.35
N VAL A 75 -32.26 -6.14 -11.79
CA VAL A 75 -31.90 -6.03 -10.37
C VAL A 75 -32.70 -4.92 -9.69
N THR A 76 -33.24 -5.21 -8.52
CA THR A 76 -33.85 -4.22 -7.63
C THR A 76 -33.03 -4.10 -6.36
N THR A 77 -32.52 -2.89 -6.08
CA THR A 77 -31.66 -2.63 -4.92
C THR A 77 -32.40 -2.09 -3.70
N HIS A 78 -33.63 -1.59 -3.89
CA HIS A 78 -34.46 -0.99 -2.87
C HIS A 78 -35.92 -1.51 -2.98
N SER A 79 -36.35 -2.21 -1.95
CA SER A 79 -37.74 -2.60 -1.75
C SER A 79 -38.05 -2.64 -0.25
N GLU A 80 -39.31 -2.62 0.12
CA GLU A 80 -39.74 -2.76 1.53
C GLU A 80 -39.25 -4.08 2.14
N LYS A 81 -39.26 -5.15 1.36
CA LYS A 81 -38.74 -6.46 1.75
C LYS A 81 -37.24 -6.39 2.04
N LEU A 82 -36.43 -5.81 1.15
CA LEU A 82 -35.00 -5.65 1.34
C LEU A 82 -34.69 -4.76 2.56
N PHE A 83 -35.46 -3.69 2.74
CA PHE A 83 -35.28 -2.79 3.87
C PHE A 83 -35.47 -3.51 5.20
N ARG A 84 -36.56 -4.29 5.36
CA ARG A 84 -36.85 -5.09 6.56
C ARG A 84 -35.78 -6.15 6.79
N MET A 85 -35.37 -6.88 5.76
CA MET A 85 -34.33 -7.90 5.89
C MET A 85 -32.99 -7.28 6.35
N ARG A 86 -32.62 -6.09 5.83
CA ARG A 86 -31.41 -5.38 6.29
C ARG A 86 -31.52 -4.92 7.73
N GLN A 87 -32.71 -4.47 8.17
CA GLN A 87 -32.95 -4.17 9.58
C GLN A 87 -32.72 -5.40 10.47
N ASP A 88 -33.22 -6.56 10.07
CA ASP A 88 -33.04 -7.80 10.84
C ASP A 88 -31.55 -8.19 10.92
N TYR A 89 -30.80 -8.13 9.82
CA TYR A 89 -29.35 -8.38 9.83
C TYR A 89 -28.60 -7.41 10.74
N LEU A 90 -28.95 -6.13 10.73
CA LEU A 90 -28.35 -5.14 11.63
C LEU A 90 -28.71 -5.43 13.09
N LYS A 91 -29.95 -5.77 13.39
CA LYS A 91 -30.36 -6.18 14.73
C LYS A 91 -29.58 -7.39 15.22
N PHE A 92 -29.33 -8.42 14.38
CA PHE A 92 -28.46 -9.55 14.73
C PHE A 92 -27.04 -9.12 15.09
N LEU A 93 -26.45 -8.17 14.36
CA LEU A 93 -25.14 -7.64 14.69
C LEU A 93 -25.15 -6.90 16.04
N LEU A 94 -26.22 -6.17 16.35
CA LEU A 94 -26.35 -5.37 17.56
C LEU A 94 -26.62 -6.20 18.83
N ILE A 95 -27.10 -7.44 18.73
CA ILE A 95 -27.33 -8.32 19.91
C ILE A 95 -26.07 -8.42 20.76
N HIS A 96 -24.89 -8.58 20.13
CA HIS A 96 -23.63 -8.77 20.81
C HIS A 96 -22.75 -7.51 20.83
N HIS A 97 -23.09 -6.48 20.06
CA HIS A 97 -22.32 -5.24 19.98
C HIS A 97 -22.60 -4.35 21.20
N PRO A 98 -21.59 -3.87 21.95
CA PRO A 98 -21.82 -2.96 23.08
C PRO A 98 -22.30 -1.61 22.57
N LEU A 99 -23.25 -1.00 23.29
CA LEU A 99 -23.73 0.36 23.00
C LEU A 99 -22.86 1.40 23.72
N ASP A 100 -21.56 1.28 23.55
CA ASP A 100 -20.53 2.12 24.18
C ASP A 100 -19.98 3.22 23.26
N CYS A 101 -20.74 3.65 22.26
CA CYS A 101 -20.35 4.67 21.29
C CYS A 101 -19.75 5.95 21.93
N PRO A 102 -20.25 6.45 23.07
CA PRO A 102 -19.66 7.64 23.72
C PRO A 102 -18.19 7.48 24.12
N ILE A 103 -17.74 6.25 24.42
CA ILE A 103 -16.35 5.93 24.80
C ILE A 103 -15.60 5.11 23.76
N CYS A 104 -16.24 4.85 22.61
CA CYS A 104 -15.64 4.14 21.50
C CYS A 104 -14.79 5.06 20.63
N ASP A 105 -13.58 4.64 20.26
CA ASP A 105 -12.70 5.43 19.42
C ASP A 105 -13.32 5.75 18.05
N ALA A 106 -14.12 4.83 17.49
CA ALA A 106 -14.82 5.04 16.20
C ALA A 106 -16.16 5.78 16.34
N GLY A 107 -16.51 6.30 17.50
CA GLY A 107 -17.80 7.00 17.71
C GLY A 107 -17.90 8.26 16.83
N GLY A 108 -18.86 8.29 15.90
CA GLY A 108 -19.07 9.38 14.94
C GLY A 108 -18.50 9.08 13.54
N GLU A 109 -17.69 8.04 13.37
CA GLU A 109 -17.13 7.57 12.09
C GLU A 109 -17.28 6.05 11.93
N CYS A 110 -18.27 5.47 12.58
CA CYS A 110 -18.50 4.03 12.60
C CYS A 110 -19.55 3.62 11.57
N ARG A 111 -19.16 2.81 10.59
CA ARG A 111 -20.09 2.38 9.52
C ARG A 111 -21.31 1.59 10.06
N LEU A 112 -21.15 0.85 11.17
CA LEU A 112 -22.29 0.19 11.81
C LEU A 112 -23.28 1.23 12.37
N GLN A 113 -22.77 2.27 13.01
CA GLN A 113 -23.58 3.36 13.54
C GLN A 113 -24.38 4.05 12.44
N ASP A 114 -23.72 4.39 11.32
CA ASP A 114 -24.39 5.01 10.16
C ASP A 114 -25.52 4.12 9.63
N LEU A 115 -25.24 2.81 9.44
CA LEU A 115 -26.23 1.86 8.96
C LEU A 115 -27.43 1.69 9.89
N VAL A 116 -27.23 1.78 11.19
CA VAL A 116 -28.31 1.76 12.20
C VAL A 116 -29.22 2.97 12.03
N TYR A 117 -28.64 4.16 11.84
CA TYR A 117 -29.41 5.39 11.57
C TYR A 117 -30.10 5.35 10.20
N GLU A 118 -29.39 4.95 9.14
CA GLU A 118 -29.94 4.82 7.79
C GLU A 118 -31.16 3.89 7.76
N HIS A 119 -31.15 2.82 8.55
CA HIS A 119 -32.24 1.83 8.63
C HIS A 119 -33.21 2.06 9.79
N LYS A 120 -33.14 3.21 10.48
CA LYS A 120 -34.10 3.65 11.51
C LYS A 120 -34.30 2.59 12.60
N ILE A 121 -33.22 1.99 13.10
CA ILE A 121 -33.27 0.99 14.18
C ILE A 121 -33.22 1.71 15.52
N GLU A 122 -34.34 1.74 16.23
CA GLU A 122 -34.45 2.37 17.55
C GLU A 122 -34.22 1.38 18.69
N LYS A 123 -34.53 0.11 18.48
CA LYS A 123 -34.38 -0.95 19.49
C LYS A 123 -34.07 -2.30 18.85
N VAL A 124 -33.44 -3.17 19.62
CA VAL A 124 -33.25 -4.58 19.27
C VAL A 124 -34.31 -5.38 20.01
N ASP A 125 -35.30 -5.83 19.25
CA ASP A 125 -36.49 -6.55 19.72
C ASP A 125 -36.38 -8.07 19.52
N LEU A 126 -35.16 -8.58 19.26
CA LEU A 126 -34.90 -10.00 19.09
C LEU A 126 -34.72 -10.67 20.46
N ALA A 127 -35.47 -11.77 20.69
CA ALA A 127 -35.33 -12.59 21.87
C ALA A 127 -34.08 -13.47 21.81
N ALA A 128 -32.91 -12.86 22.09
CA ALA A 128 -31.64 -13.57 22.13
C ALA A 128 -30.87 -13.19 23.39
N THR A 129 -30.29 -14.19 24.04
CA THR A 129 -29.43 -13.97 25.20
C THR A 129 -28.06 -13.49 24.69
N ARG A 130 -27.63 -12.31 25.13
CA ARG A 130 -26.29 -11.82 24.89
C ARG A 130 -25.28 -12.78 25.52
N GLN A 131 -24.41 -13.36 24.71
CA GLN A 131 -23.32 -14.15 25.22
C GLN A 131 -22.22 -13.25 25.78
N GLU A 132 -21.87 -13.40 27.05
CA GLU A 132 -20.66 -12.82 27.59
C GLU A 132 -19.46 -13.58 27.06
N ARG A 133 -18.76 -12.97 26.13
CA ARG A 133 -17.50 -13.50 25.61
C ARG A 133 -16.35 -13.03 26.50
N GLN A 134 -15.49 -13.96 26.89
CA GLN A 134 -14.21 -13.59 27.51
C GLN A 134 -13.38 -12.83 26.46
N PRO A 135 -12.88 -11.63 26.76
CA PRO A 135 -12.16 -10.85 25.77
C PRO A 135 -10.85 -11.54 25.41
N ALA A 136 -10.67 -11.87 24.14
CA ALA A 136 -9.35 -12.17 23.60
C ALA A 136 -8.60 -10.85 23.42
N TYR A 137 -7.45 -10.73 24.06
CA TYR A 137 -6.61 -9.56 23.93
C TYR A 137 -5.56 -9.79 22.85
N PHE A 138 -5.60 -8.94 21.81
CA PHE A 138 -4.49 -8.72 20.95
C PHE A 138 -4.07 -7.25 21.09
N SER A 139 -2.84 -7.03 21.47
CA SER A 139 -2.25 -5.71 21.54
C SER A 139 -0.81 -5.76 21.05
N THR A 140 -0.46 -4.86 20.14
CA THR A 140 0.91 -4.51 19.83
C THR A 140 1.19 -3.13 20.46
N PRO A 141 2.43 -2.64 20.44
CA PRO A 141 2.70 -1.26 20.85
C PRO A 141 1.89 -0.20 20.09
N LEU A 142 1.40 -0.52 18.88
CA LEU A 142 0.73 0.44 17.99
C LEU A 142 -0.76 0.15 17.79
N ILE A 143 -1.22 -1.10 17.98
CA ILE A 143 -2.57 -1.54 17.64
C ILE A 143 -3.17 -2.30 18.81
N ARG A 144 -4.42 -2.05 19.13
CA ARG A 144 -5.20 -2.81 20.11
C ARG A 144 -6.52 -3.31 19.52
N TYR A 145 -6.97 -4.44 20.03
CA TYR A 145 -8.19 -5.12 19.60
C TYR A 145 -9.19 -5.20 20.74
N PHE A 146 -10.42 -4.79 20.47
CA PHE A 146 -11.57 -4.88 21.37
C PHE A 146 -12.55 -5.94 20.83
N GLU A 147 -12.48 -7.15 21.32
CA GLU A 147 -13.31 -8.25 20.83
C GLU A 147 -14.81 -7.97 20.94
N LYS A 148 -15.25 -7.36 22.03
CA LYS A 148 -16.68 -7.06 22.26
C LYS A 148 -17.30 -6.17 21.17
N ARG A 149 -16.49 -5.36 20.50
CA ARG A 149 -16.93 -4.48 19.40
C ARG A 149 -16.82 -5.14 18.02
N CYS A 150 -16.27 -6.36 17.95
CA CYS A 150 -16.06 -7.04 16.67
C CYS A 150 -17.39 -7.56 16.10
N VAL A 151 -17.69 -7.20 14.86
CA VAL A 151 -18.88 -7.65 14.11
C VAL A 151 -18.58 -8.82 13.17
N LEU A 152 -17.40 -9.43 13.28
CA LEU A 152 -16.95 -10.58 12.48
C LEU A 152 -17.10 -10.36 10.95
N CYS A 153 -16.83 -9.15 10.49
CA CYS A 153 -16.85 -8.83 9.07
C CYS A 153 -15.66 -9.40 8.29
N LEU A 154 -14.64 -9.91 8.96
CA LEU A 154 -13.44 -10.57 8.46
C LEU A 154 -12.48 -9.68 7.64
N ARG A 155 -12.76 -8.39 7.45
CA ARG A 155 -11.91 -7.47 6.68
C ARG A 155 -10.47 -7.49 7.17
N CYS A 156 -10.23 -7.47 8.49
CA CYS A 156 -8.89 -7.44 9.09
C CYS A 156 -8.08 -8.71 8.76
N ILE A 157 -8.71 -9.87 8.73
CA ILE A 157 -8.09 -11.14 8.36
C ILE A 157 -7.69 -11.11 6.89
N HIS A 158 -8.61 -10.68 6.01
CA HIS A 158 -8.34 -10.53 4.59
C HIS A 158 -7.25 -9.47 4.32
N ALA A 159 -7.30 -8.31 4.96
CA ALA A 159 -6.26 -7.29 4.83
C ALA A 159 -4.88 -7.82 5.27
N CYS A 160 -4.81 -8.55 6.38
CA CYS A 160 -3.57 -9.15 6.83
C CYS A 160 -3.02 -10.17 5.82
N ARG A 161 -3.89 -10.98 5.21
CA ARG A 161 -3.49 -12.00 4.23
C ARG A 161 -3.25 -11.46 2.83
N GLU A 162 -4.15 -10.62 2.33
CA GLU A 162 -4.18 -10.19 0.94
C GLU A 162 -3.33 -8.95 0.71
N VAL A 163 -3.40 -7.97 1.60
CA VAL A 163 -2.64 -6.72 1.47
C VAL A 163 -1.25 -6.86 2.08
N SER A 164 -1.16 -7.15 3.40
CA SER A 164 0.14 -7.25 4.08
C SER A 164 0.91 -8.53 3.79
N GLY A 165 0.24 -9.59 3.34
CA GLY A 165 0.86 -10.88 3.09
C GLY A 165 1.27 -11.66 4.31
N ARG A 166 0.74 -11.32 5.41
CA ARG A 166 0.97 -11.98 6.69
C ARG A 166 -0.21 -12.90 7.00
N LYS A 167 -0.02 -13.81 7.93
CA LYS A 167 -1.09 -14.67 8.43
C LYS A 167 -1.21 -14.54 9.95
N VAL A 168 -1.09 -13.31 10.43
CA VAL A 168 -1.16 -13.02 11.87
C VAL A 168 -2.57 -13.24 12.41
N LEU A 169 -3.57 -12.83 11.63
CA LEU A 169 -4.98 -12.90 12.02
C LEU A 169 -5.69 -14.04 11.31
N ASP A 170 -6.53 -14.76 12.04
CA ASP A 170 -7.40 -15.81 11.51
C ASP A 170 -8.73 -15.86 12.26
N LEU A 171 -9.68 -16.61 11.71
CA LEU A 171 -10.93 -16.95 12.39
C LEU A 171 -10.72 -18.23 13.19
N SER A 172 -10.91 -18.16 14.51
CA SER A 172 -11.00 -19.34 15.36
C SER A 172 -12.44 -19.78 15.48
N GLN A 173 -12.67 -21.09 15.55
CA GLN A 173 -13.98 -21.71 15.72
C GLN A 173 -14.99 -21.35 14.60
N LYS A 174 -16.22 -21.84 14.71
CA LYS A 174 -17.30 -21.62 13.74
C LYS A 174 -18.61 -21.31 14.45
N GLY A 175 -19.56 -20.78 13.69
CA GLY A 175 -20.91 -20.47 14.21
C GLY A 175 -20.85 -19.41 15.30
N ILE A 176 -21.60 -19.60 16.37
CA ILE A 176 -21.72 -18.63 17.47
C ILE A 176 -20.42 -18.44 18.26
N GLU A 177 -19.54 -19.44 18.26
CA GLU A 177 -18.23 -19.39 18.93
C GLU A 177 -17.14 -18.73 18.06
N ALA A 178 -17.47 -18.36 16.82
CA ALA A 178 -16.51 -17.73 15.92
C ALA A 178 -15.96 -16.41 16.50
N ARG A 179 -14.64 -16.25 16.42
CA ARG A 179 -13.95 -15.04 16.86
C ARG A 179 -12.67 -14.81 16.05
N MET A 180 -12.27 -13.56 15.93
CA MET A 180 -10.97 -13.24 15.37
C MET A 180 -9.88 -13.63 16.37
N SER A 181 -8.87 -14.31 15.91
CA SER A 181 -7.74 -14.79 16.72
C SER A 181 -6.40 -14.41 16.10
N VAL A 182 -5.37 -14.38 16.92
CA VAL A 182 -3.98 -14.18 16.51
C VAL A 182 -3.30 -15.54 16.48
N VAL A 183 -2.83 -15.94 15.30
CA VAL A 183 -2.18 -17.27 15.11
C VAL A 183 -0.67 -17.18 15.08
N ASP A 184 -0.10 -16.08 14.63
CA ASP A 184 1.34 -15.85 14.60
C ASP A 184 1.66 -14.38 14.93
N PRO A 185 1.74 -14.01 16.21
CA PRO A 185 2.04 -12.63 16.61
C PRO A 185 3.44 -12.18 16.20
N ALA A 186 4.40 -13.11 16.04
CA ALA A 186 5.77 -12.77 15.65
C ALA A 186 5.89 -12.32 14.19
N ASP A 187 4.95 -12.73 13.32
CA ASP A 187 4.89 -12.27 11.91
C ASP A 187 4.20 -10.89 11.76
N CYS A 188 3.75 -10.26 12.86
CA CYS A 188 3.13 -8.94 12.84
C CYS A 188 4.16 -7.84 12.63
N ILE A 189 4.03 -7.08 11.54
CA ILE A 189 4.88 -5.92 11.23
C ILE A 189 4.24 -4.59 11.62
N SER A 190 3.15 -4.62 12.35
CA SER A 190 2.39 -3.45 12.81
C SER A 190 2.03 -2.45 11.67
N CYS A 191 1.79 -2.93 10.45
CA CYS A 191 1.49 -2.06 9.30
C CYS A 191 0.16 -1.31 9.42
N GLY A 192 -0.76 -1.78 10.27
CA GLY A 192 -2.07 -1.16 10.50
C GLY A 192 -3.09 -1.39 9.39
N GLU A 193 -2.87 -2.27 8.42
CA GLU A 193 -3.86 -2.58 7.39
C GLU A 193 -5.16 -3.15 7.99
N CYS A 194 -5.07 -3.91 9.07
CA CYS A 194 -6.23 -4.41 9.81
C CYS A 194 -7.03 -3.28 10.49
N LEU A 195 -6.34 -2.22 10.92
CA LEU A 195 -6.94 -1.04 11.53
C LEU A 195 -7.68 -0.22 10.46
N SER A 196 -7.04 0.05 9.32
CA SER A 196 -7.63 0.91 8.28
C SER A 196 -8.91 0.35 7.65
N VAL A 197 -9.06 -0.99 7.65
CA VAL A 197 -10.26 -1.64 7.06
C VAL A 197 -11.33 -1.98 8.08
N CYS A 198 -11.08 -1.79 9.38
CA CYS A 198 -12.05 -2.14 10.42
C CYS A 198 -13.24 -1.14 10.36
N PRO A 199 -14.48 -1.61 10.11
CA PRO A 199 -15.63 -0.72 9.93
C PRO A 199 -16.24 -0.24 11.25
N VAL A 200 -15.67 -0.68 12.38
CA VAL A 200 -16.14 -0.39 13.74
C VAL A 200 -14.94 -0.14 14.67
N GLY A 201 -15.18 0.30 15.90
CA GLY A 201 -14.13 0.54 16.90
C GLY A 201 -13.54 -0.71 17.55
N SER A 202 -13.43 -1.82 16.80
CA SER A 202 -12.89 -3.07 17.32
C SER A 202 -11.36 -3.13 17.22
N ILE A 203 -10.78 -2.61 16.14
CA ILE A 203 -9.32 -2.46 16.00
C ILE A 203 -9.02 -0.97 15.96
N THR A 204 -8.22 -0.50 16.90
CA THR A 204 -7.90 0.92 17.05
C THR A 204 -6.42 1.13 17.28
N GLU A 205 -5.97 2.36 17.13
CA GLU A 205 -4.61 2.77 17.47
C GLU A 205 -4.39 2.72 19.00
N HIS A 206 -3.21 2.29 19.41
CA HIS A 206 -2.86 2.19 20.83
C HIS A 206 -2.23 3.49 21.38
N LEU A 207 -1.46 4.20 20.56
CA LEU A 207 -0.63 5.31 20.99
C LEU A 207 -1.27 6.69 20.83
N SER A 208 -2.46 6.80 20.27
CA SER A 208 -3.11 8.10 20.14
C SER A 208 -3.55 8.60 21.53
N PRO A 209 -2.85 9.56 22.13
CA PRO A 209 -3.16 10.03 23.49
C PRO A 209 -4.42 10.90 23.56
N MET A 210 -4.90 11.38 22.41
CA MET A 210 -6.07 12.26 22.32
C MET A 210 -6.82 12.01 21.02
N LYS A 211 -7.77 11.09 21.02
CA LYS A 211 -8.73 10.99 19.94
C LYS A 211 -9.80 12.05 20.07
N SER A 212 -9.76 13.01 19.18
CA SER A 212 -10.86 13.95 19.00
C SER A 212 -11.98 13.31 18.20
N ARG A 213 -13.21 13.80 18.41
CA ARG A 213 -14.33 13.35 17.58
C ARG A 213 -14.24 13.99 16.20
N ILE A 214 -14.71 13.30 15.16
CA ILE A 214 -14.64 13.76 13.77
C ILE A 214 -15.21 15.17 13.57
N TRP A 215 -16.21 15.57 14.34
CA TRP A 215 -16.79 16.93 14.28
C TRP A 215 -15.98 18.01 15.04
N GLN A 216 -14.89 17.64 15.70
CA GLN A 216 -14.00 18.54 16.43
C GLN A 216 -12.70 18.81 15.68
N VAL A 217 -12.47 18.12 14.58
CA VAL A 217 -11.23 18.18 13.82
C VAL A 217 -11.46 18.71 12.41
N GLU A 218 -10.41 19.31 11.86
CA GLU A 218 -10.30 19.61 10.44
C GLU A 218 -9.46 18.51 9.78
N ARG A 219 -9.96 17.92 8.69
CA ARG A 219 -9.24 16.90 7.93
C ARG A 219 -8.41 17.56 6.84
N VAL A 220 -7.09 17.53 7.00
CA VAL A 220 -6.12 18.15 6.09
C VAL A 220 -5.46 17.11 5.22
N LYS A 221 -5.70 17.19 3.91
CA LYS A 221 -5.01 16.35 2.93
C LYS A 221 -3.56 16.81 2.76
N THR A 222 -2.62 15.87 2.86
CA THR A 222 -1.19 16.15 2.70
C THR A 222 -0.42 14.93 2.17
N THR A 223 0.89 15.06 2.03
CA THR A 223 1.78 13.99 1.59
C THR A 223 2.64 13.50 2.75
N CYS A 224 2.75 12.18 2.89
CA CYS A 224 3.60 11.56 3.90
C CYS A 224 5.09 11.89 3.65
N PRO A 225 5.81 12.45 4.64
CA PRO A 225 7.20 12.87 4.48
C PRO A 225 8.22 11.77 4.80
N GLN A 226 7.79 10.53 5.06
CA GLN A 226 8.66 9.48 5.57
C GLN A 226 9.61 8.89 4.53
N CYS A 227 9.23 8.87 3.25
CA CYS A 227 10.06 8.39 2.14
C CYS A 227 9.59 8.97 0.80
N GLY A 228 10.36 8.72 -0.27
CA GLY A 228 10.04 9.17 -1.63
C GLY A 228 8.85 8.47 -2.31
N PHE A 229 8.08 7.63 -1.61
CA PHE A 229 6.88 7.01 -2.20
C PHE A 229 5.78 8.04 -2.45
N GLY A 230 5.69 9.09 -1.60
CA GLY A 230 4.72 10.18 -1.77
C GLY A 230 3.28 9.79 -1.47
N CYS A 231 3.05 8.96 -0.45
CA CYS A 231 1.71 8.56 -0.04
C CYS A 231 0.84 9.75 0.30
N THR A 232 -0.39 9.77 -0.22
CA THR A 232 -1.42 10.70 0.23
C THR A 232 -1.96 10.26 1.58
N ILE A 233 -1.99 11.17 2.52
CA ILE A 233 -2.54 11.00 3.86
C ILE A 233 -3.45 12.17 4.21
N HIS A 234 -4.36 11.94 5.15
CA HIS A 234 -5.22 12.97 5.69
C HIS A 234 -5.01 13.00 7.21
N LEU A 235 -4.60 14.13 7.71
CA LEU A 235 -4.41 14.36 9.14
C LEU A 235 -5.67 15.00 9.71
N ASP A 236 -6.19 14.43 10.78
CA ASP A 236 -7.25 15.03 11.56
C ASP A 236 -6.63 15.97 12.61
N VAL A 237 -6.78 17.28 12.39
CA VAL A 237 -6.14 18.33 13.17
C VAL A 237 -7.14 18.96 14.12
N TYR A 238 -6.84 18.93 15.42
CA TYR A 238 -7.66 19.53 16.46
C TYR A 238 -7.21 20.96 16.77
N ARG A 239 -8.10 21.94 16.59
CA ARG A 239 -7.87 23.35 16.91
C ARG A 239 -6.56 23.92 16.32
N ASP A 240 -6.25 23.59 15.07
CA ASP A 240 -5.07 24.02 14.31
C ASP A 240 -3.71 23.74 15.00
N ARG A 241 -3.67 22.78 15.94
CA ARG A 241 -2.48 22.56 16.76
C ARG A 241 -1.93 21.15 16.72
N PHE A 242 -2.79 20.15 16.81
CA PHE A 242 -2.35 18.77 16.99
C PHE A 242 -3.01 17.85 15.96
N ALA A 243 -2.19 17.05 15.29
CA ALA A 243 -2.70 15.91 14.56
C ALA A 243 -3.12 14.83 15.57
N THR A 244 -4.40 14.48 15.59
CA THR A 244 -4.98 13.52 16.55
C THR A 244 -5.23 12.15 15.93
N ASP A 245 -5.35 12.07 14.62
CA ASP A 245 -5.49 10.83 13.87
C ASP A 245 -4.96 10.98 12.43
N LEU A 246 -4.79 9.85 11.76
CA LEU A 246 -4.38 9.79 10.36
C LEU A 246 -5.22 8.76 9.62
N VAL A 247 -5.86 9.21 8.55
CA VAL A 247 -6.63 8.33 7.67
C VAL A 247 -6.13 8.38 6.23
N THR A 248 -6.49 7.38 5.45
CA THR A 248 -6.23 7.31 4.01
C THR A 248 -7.37 6.55 3.33
N PHE A 249 -7.63 6.87 2.07
CA PHE A 249 -8.78 6.36 1.33
C PHE A 249 -8.34 5.52 0.12
N PRO A 250 -9.19 4.59 -0.36
CA PRO A 250 -8.89 3.76 -1.53
C PRO A 250 -8.54 4.55 -2.80
N ASP A 251 -9.09 5.77 -2.94
CA ASP A 251 -8.83 6.66 -4.08
C ASP A 251 -7.56 7.49 -3.95
N ASP A 252 -6.90 7.48 -2.78
CA ASP A 252 -5.65 8.20 -2.56
C ASP A 252 -4.49 7.58 -3.35
N MET A 253 -3.89 8.37 -4.22
CA MET A 253 -2.74 7.95 -5.00
C MET A 253 -1.43 8.45 -4.37
N PRO A 254 -0.33 7.70 -4.44
CA PRO A 254 -0.17 6.39 -5.07
C PRO A 254 -0.50 5.20 -4.16
N ASN A 255 -0.88 5.42 -2.91
CA ASN A 255 -0.98 4.38 -1.88
C ASN A 255 -2.31 3.62 -1.85
N ARG A 256 -3.38 4.16 -2.42
CA ARG A 256 -4.71 3.49 -2.51
C ARG A 256 -5.24 2.99 -1.16
N GLY A 257 -5.15 3.82 -0.13
CA GLY A 257 -5.61 3.48 1.22
C GLY A 257 -4.65 2.63 2.05
N SER A 258 -3.56 2.14 1.48
CA SER A 258 -2.53 1.39 2.22
C SER A 258 -1.41 2.31 2.69
N LEU A 259 -0.83 1.99 3.85
CA LEU A 259 0.33 2.69 4.38
C LEU A 259 1.31 1.69 5.03
N CYS A 260 2.58 2.06 5.09
CA CYS A 260 3.54 1.35 5.94
C CYS A 260 3.41 1.82 7.40
N VAL A 261 4.08 1.13 8.32
CA VAL A 261 4.06 1.48 9.76
C VAL A 261 4.44 2.94 10.02
N LEU A 262 5.50 3.45 9.38
CA LEU A 262 5.93 4.84 9.53
C LEU A 262 4.92 5.83 8.95
N GLY A 263 4.32 5.50 7.81
CA GLY A 263 3.31 6.36 7.20
C GLY A 263 2.03 6.44 8.02
N ARG A 264 1.65 5.35 8.68
CA ARG A 264 0.41 5.28 9.45
C ARG A 264 0.52 5.86 10.85
N PHE A 265 1.61 5.56 11.56
CA PHE A 265 1.77 5.91 12.98
C PHE A 265 2.82 7.00 13.23
N GLY A 266 3.56 7.41 12.19
CA GLY A 266 4.63 8.40 12.33
C GLY A 266 4.18 9.86 12.28
N TYR A 267 2.89 10.15 12.34
CA TYR A 267 2.36 11.52 12.32
C TYR A 267 2.63 12.29 13.62
N ASP A 268 2.98 11.61 14.71
CA ASP A 268 3.49 12.23 15.95
C ASP A 268 4.67 13.17 15.71
N LEU A 269 5.40 12.99 14.60
CA LEU A 269 6.43 13.92 14.19
C LEU A 269 5.91 15.37 14.06
N VAL A 270 4.64 15.54 13.68
CA VAL A 270 3.99 16.84 13.56
C VAL A 270 3.82 17.49 14.93
N ASN A 271 3.54 16.68 15.96
CA ASN A 271 3.26 17.13 17.33
C ASN A 271 4.51 17.20 18.22
N HIS A 272 5.66 16.68 17.75
CA HIS A 272 6.84 16.47 18.61
C HIS A 272 7.43 17.78 19.11
N GLU A 273 7.61 17.89 20.43
CA GLU A 273 8.12 19.10 21.10
C GLU A 273 9.51 19.54 20.66
N ALA A 274 10.38 18.58 20.29
CA ALA A 274 11.73 18.87 19.77
C ALA A 274 11.74 19.40 18.33
N LYS A 275 10.59 19.57 17.69
CA LYS A 275 10.49 20.17 16.36
C LYS A 275 10.95 21.62 16.40
N LEU A 276 11.92 21.96 15.53
CA LEU A 276 12.36 23.35 15.38
C LEU A 276 11.26 24.19 14.73
N THR A 277 10.65 25.09 15.48
CA THR A 277 9.57 25.97 15.03
C THR A 277 10.05 27.41 14.77
N THR A 278 11.29 27.72 15.12
CA THR A 278 11.89 29.05 15.00
C THR A 278 13.27 28.95 14.37
N SER A 279 13.64 29.99 13.60
CA SER A 279 14.99 30.11 13.06
C SER A 279 15.97 30.45 14.18
N MET A 280 17.21 29.97 14.04
CA MET A 280 18.28 30.19 15.02
C MET A 280 19.55 30.65 14.33
N VAL A 281 20.23 31.63 14.92
CA VAL A 281 21.55 32.11 14.47
C VAL A 281 22.56 31.91 15.58
N LYS A 282 23.75 31.40 15.20
CA LYS A 282 24.87 31.17 16.12
C LYS A 282 25.95 32.24 15.92
N ASN A 283 26.28 32.97 16.95
CA ASN A 283 27.35 33.96 16.98
C ASN A 283 28.40 33.57 18.04
N GLY A 284 29.28 32.62 17.69
CA GLY A 284 30.39 32.24 18.57
C GLY A 284 30.05 31.45 19.85
N GLY A 285 28.78 31.07 20.05
CA GLY A 285 28.30 30.39 21.27
C GLY A 285 27.05 29.55 21.01
N ALA A 286 26.13 29.49 21.98
CA ALA A 286 24.83 28.85 21.81
C ALA A 286 23.99 29.62 20.78
N GLY A 287 23.16 28.85 20.00
CA GLY A 287 22.22 29.44 19.05
C GLY A 287 21.19 30.32 19.77
N LYS A 288 20.88 31.47 19.18
CA LYS A 288 19.80 32.36 19.63
C LYS A 288 18.68 32.35 18.60
N THR A 289 17.44 32.39 19.05
CA THR A 289 16.27 32.61 18.22
C THR A 289 16.41 33.88 17.40
N ALA A 290 16.12 33.85 16.14
CA ALA A 290 16.21 34.94 15.18
C ALA A 290 15.00 34.96 14.24
N ALA A 291 14.71 36.13 13.65
CA ALA A 291 13.73 36.20 12.58
C ALA A 291 14.23 35.37 11.36
N LEU A 292 13.31 34.81 10.59
CA LEU A 292 13.67 34.03 9.38
C LEU A 292 14.53 34.84 8.39
N SER A 293 14.18 36.12 8.17
CA SER A 293 14.93 37.04 7.31
C SER A 293 16.38 37.18 7.78
N GLU A 294 16.60 37.42 9.08
CA GLU A 294 17.94 37.51 9.65
C GLU A 294 18.76 36.25 9.44
N ALA A 295 18.15 35.08 9.65
CA ALA A 295 18.80 33.80 9.47
C ALA A 295 19.18 33.55 7.98
N VAL A 296 18.29 33.93 7.04
CA VAL A 296 18.52 33.85 5.60
C VAL A 296 19.63 34.81 5.15
N ASP A 297 19.60 36.06 5.60
CA ASP A 297 20.63 37.07 5.29
C ASP A 297 22.01 36.59 5.79
N ARG A 298 22.07 36.07 7.00
CA ARG A 298 23.30 35.54 7.59
C ARG A 298 23.86 34.34 6.79
N ALA A 299 22.98 33.42 6.35
CA ALA A 299 23.37 32.30 5.52
C ALA A 299 23.90 32.77 4.15
N TYR A 300 23.20 33.72 3.51
CA TYR A 300 23.59 34.29 2.22
C TYR A 300 24.94 35.02 2.27
N GLU A 301 25.18 35.84 3.31
CA GLU A 301 26.46 36.50 3.53
C GLU A 301 27.61 35.47 3.67
N GLY A 302 27.39 34.40 4.46
CA GLY A 302 28.35 33.34 4.66
C GLY A 302 28.70 32.60 3.36
N LEU A 303 27.70 32.20 2.60
CA LEU A 303 27.87 31.53 1.30
C LEU A 303 28.59 32.45 0.28
N THR A 304 28.19 33.72 0.19
CA THR A 304 28.79 34.70 -0.69
C THR A 304 30.26 34.96 -0.38
N LYS A 305 30.62 34.99 0.92
CA LYS A 305 32.00 35.11 1.37
C LYS A 305 32.85 33.92 0.88
N ILE A 306 32.36 32.69 1.07
CA ILE A 306 33.05 31.47 0.65
C ILE A 306 33.24 31.42 -0.86
N ASP A 307 32.24 31.82 -1.64
CA ASP A 307 32.32 31.89 -3.11
C ASP A 307 33.33 32.91 -3.58
N LYS A 308 33.40 34.10 -2.96
CA LYS A 308 34.41 35.13 -3.23
C LYS A 308 35.83 34.65 -2.92
N GLU A 309 35.99 33.79 -1.92
CA GLU A 309 37.28 33.14 -1.60
C GLU A 309 37.64 32.03 -2.59
N GLY A 310 36.78 31.73 -3.58
CA GLY A 310 36.99 30.70 -4.60
C GLY A 310 36.88 29.26 -4.06
N LYS A 311 36.35 29.07 -2.88
CA LYS A 311 36.13 27.77 -2.26
C LYS A 311 34.84 27.11 -2.78
N GLY A 312 34.77 25.77 -2.73
CA GLY A 312 33.59 25.01 -3.08
C GLY A 312 32.52 25.03 -2.00
N ILE A 313 31.25 25.01 -2.42
CA ILE A 313 30.07 24.96 -1.55
C ILE A 313 29.29 23.69 -1.85
N GLY A 314 29.14 22.79 -0.88
CA GLY A 314 28.33 21.58 -1.01
C GLY A 314 26.94 21.77 -0.46
N PHE A 315 25.93 21.42 -1.25
CA PHE A 315 24.52 21.36 -0.87
C PHE A 315 24.10 19.90 -0.78
N ILE A 316 23.65 19.47 0.36
CA ILE A 316 23.18 18.08 0.59
C ILE A 316 21.69 18.15 0.83
N VAL A 317 20.91 17.50 -0.04
CA VAL A 317 19.44 17.49 0.02
C VAL A 317 18.94 16.07 0.32
N SER A 318 18.02 15.97 1.26
CA SER A 318 17.37 14.71 1.58
C SER A 318 16.47 14.23 0.43
N SER A 319 16.40 12.92 0.19
CA SER A 319 15.39 12.31 -0.68
C SER A 319 13.95 12.42 -0.14
N ARG A 320 13.76 12.92 1.08
CA ARG A 320 12.46 13.23 1.69
C ARG A 320 11.97 14.64 1.40
N ALA A 321 12.83 15.50 0.84
CA ALA A 321 12.45 16.84 0.42
C ALA A 321 11.46 16.77 -0.76
N THR A 322 10.60 17.79 -0.87
CA THR A 322 9.67 17.91 -2.00
C THR A 322 10.43 18.20 -3.30
N ASN A 323 9.80 17.97 -4.44
CA ASN A 323 10.39 18.31 -5.75
C ASN A 323 10.70 19.81 -5.84
N GLU A 324 9.85 20.66 -5.27
CA GLU A 324 10.01 22.11 -5.21
C GLU A 324 11.24 22.50 -4.37
N GLU A 325 11.41 21.88 -3.20
CA GLU A 325 12.59 22.13 -2.35
C GLU A 325 13.88 21.71 -3.06
N ILE A 326 13.89 20.52 -3.67
CA ILE A 326 15.06 20.03 -4.43
C ILE A 326 15.37 20.96 -5.59
N PHE A 327 14.35 21.40 -6.33
CA PHE A 327 14.49 22.36 -7.43
C PHE A 327 15.08 23.68 -6.93
N MET A 328 14.54 24.26 -5.87
CA MET A 328 15.04 25.51 -5.29
C MET A 328 16.49 25.41 -4.83
N VAL A 329 16.86 24.32 -4.16
CA VAL A 329 18.24 24.11 -3.73
C VAL A 329 19.17 23.96 -4.93
N ARG A 330 18.74 23.30 -6.02
CA ARG A 330 19.50 23.21 -7.28
C ARG A 330 19.74 24.60 -7.87
N GLU A 331 18.69 25.43 -7.94
CA GLU A 331 18.81 26.80 -8.47
C GLU A 331 19.75 27.65 -7.60
N ILE A 332 19.68 27.51 -6.27
CA ILE A 332 20.58 28.21 -5.35
C ILE A 332 22.02 27.72 -5.58
N ALA A 333 22.26 26.40 -5.63
CA ALA A 333 23.59 25.84 -5.85
C ALA A 333 24.22 26.30 -7.18
N SER A 334 23.43 26.42 -8.24
CA SER A 334 23.88 26.87 -9.57
C SER A 334 24.35 28.34 -9.61
N ARG A 335 23.97 29.17 -8.61
CA ARG A 335 24.40 30.57 -8.50
C ARG A 335 25.84 30.74 -8.00
N PHE A 336 26.43 29.71 -7.41
CA PHE A 336 27.78 29.73 -6.90
C PHE A 336 28.74 29.09 -7.90
N LYS A 337 29.94 29.68 -8.08
CA LYS A 337 30.93 29.23 -9.08
C LYS A 337 31.36 27.78 -8.94
N LYS A 338 31.44 27.29 -7.70
CA LYS A 338 31.78 25.92 -7.36
C LYS A 338 30.70 25.28 -6.46
N GLY A 339 29.45 25.55 -6.78
CA GLY A 339 28.31 24.91 -6.12
C GLY A 339 28.16 23.46 -6.55
N LEU A 340 28.06 22.53 -5.60
CA LEU A 340 27.87 21.11 -5.82
C LEU A 340 26.60 20.65 -5.08
N LEU A 341 25.68 20.04 -5.81
CA LEU A 341 24.48 19.42 -5.23
C LEU A 341 24.70 17.92 -5.08
N ALA A 342 24.44 17.40 -3.89
CA ALA A 342 24.47 15.98 -3.60
C ALA A 342 23.21 15.52 -2.85
N THR A 343 22.84 14.26 -3.03
CA THR A 343 21.79 13.58 -2.27
C THR A 343 22.26 12.19 -1.85
N PRO A 344 21.90 11.71 -0.64
CA PRO A 344 22.22 10.34 -0.21
C PRO A 344 21.68 9.27 -1.18
N ALA A 345 20.56 9.53 -1.84
CA ALA A 345 19.99 8.64 -2.85
C ALA A 345 20.95 8.35 -4.01
N PHE A 346 21.84 9.27 -4.33
CA PHE A 346 22.80 9.10 -5.44
C PHE A 346 23.78 7.94 -5.20
N TYR A 347 24.19 7.70 -3.96
CA TYR A 347 25.06 6.57 -3.63
C TYR A 347 24.43 5.21 -3.93
N HIS A 348 23.12 5.11 -3.78
CA HIS A 348 22.37 3.87 -3.99
C HIS A 348 21.88 3.71 -5.43
N THR A 349 21.59 4.82 -6.12
CA THR A 349 20.94 4.78 -7.43
C THR A 349 21.74 5.43 -8.56
N GLY A 350 22.86 6.09 -8.24
CA GLY A 350 23.61 6.92 -9.21
C GLY A 350 24.13 6.14 -10.42
N LYS A 351 24.60 4.90 -10.22
CA LYS A 351 25.04 4.03 -11.32
C LYS A 351 23.86 3.63 -12.23
N VAL A 352 22.74 3.25 -11.62
CA VAL A 352 21.51 2.91 -12.34
C VAL A 352 20.97 4.14 -13.09
N PHE A 353 21.03 5.31 -12.45
CA PHE A 353 20.57 6.56 -13.07
C PHE A 353 21.47 7.00 -14.24
N GLY A 354 22.77 6.75 -14.17
CA GLY A 354 23.70 6.95 -15.29
C GLY A 354 23.30 6.12 -16.51
N VAL A 355 23.02 4.83 -16.30
CA VAL A 355 22.55 3.91 -17.34
C VAL A 355 21.20 4.39 -17.92
N TYR A 356 20.24 4.79 -17.07
CA TYR A 356 18.97 5.38 -17.54
C TYR A 356 19.16 6.60 -18.42
N LYS A 357 20.06 7.49 -18.04
CA LYS A 357 20.36 8.71 -18.80
C LYS A 357 20.97 8.40 -20.18
N GLU A 358 21.89 7.44 -20.23
CA GLU A 358 22.58 7.05 -21.47
C GLU A 358 21.66 6.24 -22.40
N MET A 359 20.83 5.36 -21.87
CA MET A 359 19.91 4.53 -22.65
C MET A 359 18.66 5.27 -23.13
N GLY A 360 18.46 6.52 -22.70
CA GLY A 360 17.33 7.34 -23.15
C GLY A 360 15.97 6.79 -22.74
N PHE A 361 15.84 6.21 -21.56
CA PHE A 361 14.54 5.74 -21.06
C PHE A 361 13.56 6.92 -20.99
N PRO A 362 12.50 6.90 -21.77
CA PRO A 362 11.63 8.07 -21.93
C PRO A 362 10.69 8.31 -20.76
N ARG A 363 10.63 7.37 -19.79
CA ARG A 363 9.60 7.39 -18.74
C ARG A 363 10.08 6.73 -17.46
N ALA A 364 9.86 7.39 -16.32
CA ALA A 364 9.92 6.73 -15.04
C ALA A 364 8.72 5.76 -14.89
N TYR A 365 9.00 4.52 -14.47
CA TYR A 365 7.95 3.54 -14.19
C TYR A 365 7.12 3.97 -13.00
N GLN A 366 5.81 3.77 -13.11
CA GLN A 366 4.88 3.96 -12.01
C GLN A 366 4.83 2.67 -11.16
N TYR A 367 4.56 2.81 -9.87
CA TYR A 367 4.42 1.64 -8.98
C TYR A 367 3.33 0.66 -9.46
N ASP A 368 2.27 1.16 -10.09
CA ASP A 368 1.19 0.34 -10.63
C ASP A 368 1.55 -0.41 -11.93
N ASP A 369 2.63 -0.01 -12.61
CA ASP A 369 3.11 -0.74 -13.79
C ASP A 369 3.50 -2.19 -13.47
N VAL A 370 3.89 -2.45 -12.21
CA VAL A 370 4.19 -3.81 -11.70
C VAL A 370 2.99 -4.75 -11.81
N LYS A 371 1.77 -4.23 -11.62
CA LYS A 371 0.54 -5.04 -11.69
C LYS A 371 0.27 -5.66 -13.07
N GLY A 372 0.81 -5.06 -14.11
CA GLY A 372 0.65 -5.55 -15.49
C GLY A 372 1.75 -6.49 -15.94
N ALA A 373 2.67 -6.93 -15.08
CA ALA A 373 3.75 -7.85 -15.42
C ALA A 373 3.28 -9.30 -15.42
N ASP A 374 3.84 -10.11 -16.33
CA ASP A 374 3.71 -11.58 -16.33
C ASP A 374 4.76 -12.22 -15.41
N LEU A 375 5.90 -11.54 -15.28
CA LEU A 375 7.01 -11.93 -14.41
C LEU A 375 7.58 -10.72 -13.69
N VAL A 376 7.74 -10.85 -12.38
CA VAL A 376 8.43 -9.84 -11.55
C VAL A 376 9.71 -10.46 -11.00
N ILE A 377 10.85 -9.80 -11.26
CA ILE A 377 12.15 -10.16 -10.70
C ILE A 377 12.51 -9.12 -9.64
N VAL A 378 12.69 -9.55 -8.40
CA VAL A 378 13.09 -8.68 -7.29
C VAL A 378 14.50 -9.06 -6.87
N ALA A 379 15.46 -8.16 -7.06
CA ALA A 379 16.86 -8.40 -6.77
C ALA A 379 17.41 -7.42 -5.72
N GLY A 380 18.02 -7.96 -4.66
CA GLY A 380 18.65 -7.19 -3.58
C GLY A 380 17.69 -6.27 -2.82
N ALA A 381 16.40 -6.66 -2.72
CA ALA A 381 15.37 -5.80 -2.12
C ALA A 381 14.39 -6.57 -1.23
N ASN A 382 14.37 -6.26 0.06
CA ASN A 382 13.35 -6.74 0.98
C ASN A 382 12.14 -5.79 0.98
N LEU A 383 11.36 -5.81 -0.11
CA LEU A 383 10.31 -4.83 -0.37
C LEU A 383 9.25 -4.77 0.74
N LEU A 384 8.80 -5.92 1.28
CA LEU A 384 7.78 -5.91 2.33
C LEU A 384 8.26 -5.35 3.67
N SER A 385 9.56 -5.10 3.82
CA SER A 385 10.13 -4.41 4.98
C SER A 385 10.53 -2.98 4.66
N ASN A 386 11.18 -2.76 3.50
CA ASN A 386 11.81 -1.47 3.17
C ASN A 386 10.92 -0.58 2.29
N ASN A 387 10.04 -1.18 1.49
CA ASN A 387 9.05 -0.48 0.66
C ASN A 387 7.77 -1.31 0.58
N HIS A 388 7.07 -1.37 1.71
CA HIS A 388 5.87 -2.20 1.90
C HIS A 388 4.84 -2.05 0.76
N LEU A 389 4.60 -0.83 0.30
CA LEU A 389 3.62 -0.56 -0.75
C LEU A 389 4.04 -1.14 -2.10
N LEU A 390 5.31 -1.05 -2.48
CA LEU A 390 5.81 -1.70 -3.69
C LEU A 390 5.75 -3.23 -3.56
N GLY A 391 6.10 -3.76 -2.38
CA GLY A 391 5.94 -5.18 -2.07
C GLY A 391 4.50 -5.66 -2.22
N ASN A 392 3.52 -4.83 -1.82
CA ASN A 392 2.10 -5.12 -2.02
C ASN A 392 1.73 -5.14 -3.51
N ARG A 393 2.29 -4.25 -4.36
CA ARG A 393 2.07 -4.28 -5.82
C ARG A 393 2.59 -5.57 -6.46
N VAL A 394 3.75 -6.08 -6.03
CA VAL A 394 4.26 -7.38 -6.47
C VAL A 394 3.29 -8.51 -6.09
N ARG A 395 2.72 -8.46 -4.91
CA ARG A 395 1.75 -9.46 -4.45
C ARG A 395 0.41 -9.37 -5.19
N ASP A 396 -0.05 -8.16 -5.50
CA ASP A 396 -1.23 -7.96 -6.33
C ASP A 396 -1.02 -8.55 -7.72
N ALA A 397 0.13 -8.32 -8.35
CA ALA A 397 0.48 -8.94 -9.63
C ALA A 397 0.44 -10.47 -9.55
N TYR A 398 1.04 -11.05 -8.51
CA TYR A 398 1.01 -12.49 -8.27
C TYR A 398 -0.41 -13.04 -8.07
N LYS A 399 -1.21 -12.44 -7.16
CA LYS A 399 -2.51 -12.97 -6.76
C LYS A 399 -3.62 -12.71 -7.78
N LEU A 400 -3.67 -11.51 -8.35
CA LEU A 400 -4.80 -11.05 -9.16
C LEU A 400 -4.57 -11.28 -10.66
N LYS A 401 -3.30 -11.32 -11.10
CA LYS A 401 -2.93 -11.47 -12.52
C LYS A 401 -2.18 -12.75 -12.82
N GLY A 402 -1.85 -13.55 -11.80
CA GLY A 402 -1.09 -14.79 -11.96
C GLY A 402 0.37 -14.59 -12.35
N ALA A 403 0.93 -13.39 -12.14
CA ALA A 403 2.33 -13.10 -12.42
C ALA A 403 3.25 -14.06 -11.69
N ARG A 404 4.34 -14.46 -12.33
CA ARG A 404 5.39 -15.25 -11.70
C ARG A 404 6.35 -14.33 -10.94
N VAL A 405 6.98 -14.85 -9.89
CA VAL A 405 7.90 -14.07 -9.06
C VAL A 405 9.24 -14.80 -8.91
N ILE A 406 10.33 -14.11 -9.24
CA ILE A 406 11.69 -14.53 -8.95
C ILE A 406 12.27 -13.58 -7.93
N VAL A 407 12.83 -14.11 -6.84
CA VAL A 407 13.57 -13.35 -5.84
C VAL A 407 15.04 -13.70 -5.94
N VAL A 408 15.90 -12.69 -6.08
CA VAL A 408 17.36 -12.80 -6.06
C VAL A 408 17.84 -12.09 -4.81
N ASP A 409 18.18 -12.84 -3.78
CA ASP A 409 18.60 -12.30 -2.48
C ASP A 409 19.39 -13.36 -1.71
N PRO A 410 20.50 -13.00 -1.03
CA PRO A 410 21.25 -13.94 -0.21
C PRO A 410 20.43 -14.50 0.95
N THR A 411 19.41 -13.77 1.40
CA THR A 411 18.55 -14.15 2.53
C THR A 411 17.10 -14.36 2.11
N PRO A 412 16.35 -15.22 2.81
CA PRO A 412 14.91 -15.31 2.59
C PRO A 412 14.22 -14.02 2.99
N THR A 413 13.50 -13.40 2.06
CA THR A 413 12.62 -12.26 2.32
C THR A 413 11.17 -12.71 2.45
N ALA A 414 10.28 -11.84 2.89
CA ALA A 414 8.85 -12.18 2.97
C ALA A 414 8.25 -12.49 1.58
N LEU A 415 8.81 -11.97 0.47
CA LEU A 415 8.40 -12.30 -0.88
C LEU A 415 8.82 -13.71 -1.32
N THR A 416 9.85 -14.31 -0.72
CA THR A 416 10.25 -15.69 -1.06
C THR A 416 9.14 -16.70 -0.76
N ARG A 417 8.17 -16.38 0.11
CA ARG A 417 7.01 -17.23 0.41
C ARG A 417 6.05 -17.41 -0.78
N ILE A 418 6.07 -16.49 -1.73
CA ILE A 418 5.25 -16.52 -2.95
C ILE A 418 6.10 -16.65 -4.21
N ALA A 419 7.41 -16.65 -4.09
CA ALA A 419 8.31 -16.75 -5.23
C ALA A 419 8.25 -18.15 -5.87
N ASP A 420 8.16 -18.19 -7.20
CA ASP A 420 8.32 -19.43 -7.99
C ASP A 420 9.75 -19.94 -7.91
N VAL A 421 10.71 -18.99 -7.80
CA VAL A 421 12.14 -19.29 -7.66
C VAL A 421 12.78 -18.27 -6.72
N HIS A 422 13.55 -18.77 -5.75
CA HIS A 422 14.48 -17.97 -4.96
C HIS A 422 15.92 -18.32 -5.37
N LEU A 423 16.61 -17.38 -6.01
CA LEU A 423 18.02 -17.47 -6.35
C LEU A 423 18.82 -16.91 -5.18
N LYS A 424 19.32 -17.80 -4.33
CA LYS A 424 20.12 -17.44 -3.16
C LYS A 424 21.53 -17.14 -3.60
N VAL A 425 21.76 -15.91 -4.05
CA VAL A 425 23.04 -15.43 -4.56
C VAL A 425 24.03 -15.21 -3.42
N THR A 426 25.30 -15.50 -3.64
CA THR A 426 26.38 -15.11 -2.72
C THR A 426 26.50 -13.58 -2.72
N PRO A 427 26.60 -12.92 -1.53
CA PRO A 427 26.75 -11.46 -1.47
C PRO A 427 27.90 -10.96 -2.35
N GLY A 428 27.60 -9.99 -3.22
CA GLY A 428 28.54 -9.40 -4.17
C GLY A 428 28.74 -10.17 -5.47
N ALA A 429 28.07 -11.31 -5.66
CA ALA A 429 28.18 -12.13 -6.87
C ALA A 429 27.03 -11.91 -7.88
N ASP A 430 26.17 -10.90 -7.68
CA ASP A 430 25.05 -10.57 -8.55
C ASP A 430 25.47 -10.36 -10.01
N ALA A 431 26.65 -9.76 -10.24
CA ALA A 431 27.17 -9.52 -11.59
C ALA A 431 27.36 -10.83 -12.37
N HIS A 432 27.86 -11.90 -11.73
CA HIS A 432 28.02 -13.20 -12.38
C HIS A 432 26.68 -13.77 -12.80
N LEU A 433 25.66 -13.67 -11.92
CA LEU A 433 24.31 -14.13 -12.19
C LEU A 433 23.67 -13.40 -13.39
N PHE A 434 23.65 -12.07 -13.34
CA PHE A 434 22.99 -11.25 -14.37
C PHE A 434 23.73 -11.26 -15.71
N ASN A 435 25.06 -11.32 -15.71
CA ASN A 435 25.85 -11.47 -16.93
C ASN A 435 25.63 -12.85 -17.56
N GLY A 436 25.50 -13.91 -16.75
CA GLY A 436 25.13 -15.24 -17.25
C GLY A 436 23.75 -15.25 -17.92
N PHE A 437 22.75 -14.60 -17.32
CA PHE A 437 21.44 -14.40 -17.96
C PHE A 437 21.56 -13.61 -19.26
N SER A 438 22.28 -12.49 -19.26
CA SER A 438 22.45 -11.63 -20.43
C SER A 438 23.10 -12.38 -21.58
N ARG A 439 24.20 -13.13 -21.32
CA ARG A 439 24.84 -13.96 -22.32
C ARG A 439 23.89 -14.97 -22.93
N ARG A 440 23.15 -15.67 -22.09
CA ARG A 440 22.22 -16.70 -22.56
C ARG A 440 21.06 -16.13 -23.36
N ILE A 441 20.48 -15.01 -22.92
CA ILE A 441 19.45 -14.28 -23.65
C ILE A 441 19.96 -13.85 -25.04
N ILE A 442 21.19 -13.32 -25.10
CA ILE A 442 21.81 -12.89 -26.37
C ILE A 442 22.10 -14.07 -27.28
N ALA A 443 22.66 -15.17 -26.74
CA ALA A 443 22.98 -16.37 -27.53
C ALA A 443 21.75 -17.08 -28.11
N GLU A 444 20.61 -17.02 -27.40
CA GLU A 444 19.35 -17.64 -27.86
C GLU A 444 18.44 -16.61 -28.58
N GLU A 445 18.91 -15.41 -28.87
CA GLU A 445 18.12 -14.30 -29.45
C GLU A 445 16.79 -14.03 -28.73
N GLY A 446 16.77 -14.26 -27.41
CA GLY A 446 15.60 -14.11 -26.53
C GLY A 446 15.30 -12.68 -26.13
N TYR A 447 15.52 -11.71 -26.99
CA TYR A 447 15.32 -10.28 -26.76
C TYR A 447 14.37 -9.64 -27.79
N THR A 448 13.83 -8.47 -27.44
CA THR A 448 12.90 -7.75 -28.33
C THR A 448 13.62 -7.28 -29.60
N LYS A 449 13.01 -7.45 -30.76
CA LYS A 449 13.51 -6.95 -32.05
C LYS A 449 13.81 -5.45 -31.95
N GLY A 450 14.99 -5.05 -32.47
CA GLY A 450 15.45 -3.66 -32.44
C GLY A 450 16.40 -3.33 -31.28
N ILE A 451 16.53 -4.16 -30.26
CA ILE A 451 17.50 -3.93 -29.19
C ILE A 451 18.94 -3.92 -29.70
N GLN A 452 19.22 -4.69 -30.76
CA GLN A 452 20.54 -4.77 -31.42
C GLN A 452 20.97 -3.44 -32.04
N THR A 453 20.02 -2.53 -32.33
CA THR A 453 20.30 -1.21 -32.93
C THR A 453 20.60 -0.15 -31.88
N LEU A 454 20.47 -0.49 -30.59
CA LEU A 454 20.82 0.41 -29.51
C LEU A 454 22.34 0.51 -29.36
N GLY A 455 22.83 1.71 -29.13
CA GLY A 455 24.25 1.92 -28.80
C GLY A 455 24.64 1.12 -27.56
N GLY A 456 25.83 0.47 -27.59
CA GLY A 456 26.33 -0.35 -26.49
C GLY A 456 25.91 -1.82 -26.54
N PHE A 457 25.06 -2.28 -27.50
CA PHE A 457 24.64 -3.67 -27.57
C PHE A 457 25.83 -4.60 -27.91
N GLU A 458 26.66 -4.26 -28.87
CA GLU A 458 27.84 -5.05 -29.28
C GLU A 458 28.89 -5.09 -28.19
N GLU A 459 29.10 -3.99 -27.49
CA GLU A 459 29.96 -3.91 -26.32
C GLU A 459 29.47 -4.84 -25.19
N LEU A 460 28.14 -4.82 -24.91
CA LEU A 460 27.54 -5.75 -23.97
C LEU A 460 27.72 -7.20 -24.41
N ARG A 461 27.45 -7.53 -25.68
CA ARG A 461 27.62 -8.87 -26.22
C ARG A 461 29.04 -9.37 -26.03
N THR A 462 30.02 -8.50 -26.32
CA THR A 462 31.44 -8.80 -26.13
C THR A 462 31.81 -8.97 -24.65
N ALA A 463 31.29 -8.09 -23.78
CA ALA A 463 31.61 -8.12 -22.35
C ALA A 463 31.06 -9.40 -21.66
N VAL A 464 29.87 -9.88 -22.08
CA VAL A 464 29.24 -11.03 -21.42
C VAL A 464 29.63 -12.38 -22.03
N GLN A 465 30.36 -12.43 -23.15
CA GLN A 465 30.71 -13.69 -23.86
C GLN A 465 31.43 -14.74 -22.99
N PHE A 466 32.15 -14.29 -21.96
CA PHE A 466 32.94 -15.16 -21.07
C PHE A 466 32.14 -15.74 -19.89
N TYR A 467 30.88 -15.33 -19.72
CA TYR A 467 30.03 -15.79 -18.62
C TYR A 467 29.27 -17.08 -19.01
N GLU A 468 30.00 -18.21 -19.01
CA GLU A 468 29.39 -19.52 -19.27
C GLU A 468 28.31 -19.84 -18.24
N TRP A 469 27.23 -20.51 -18.66
CA TRP A 469 26.02 -20.71 -17.87
C TRP A 469 26.28 -21.43 -16.55
N GLU A 470 26.99 -22.56 -16.60
CA GLU A 470 27.35 -23.36 -15.45
C GLU A 470 28.36 -22.65 -14.53
N ALA A 471 29.34 -21.95 -15.13
CA ALA A 471 30.32 -21.16 -14.39
C ALA A 471 29.62 -19.99 -13.67
N SER A 472 28.73 -19.28 -14.34
CA SER A 472 27.96 -18.17 -13.74
C SER A 472 27.11 -18.65 -12.57
N ALA A 473 26.49 -19.82 -12.65
CA ALA A 473 25.75 -20.41 -11.53
C ALA A 473 26.66 -20.69 -10.33
N LYS A 474 27.82 -21.30 -10.59
CA LYS A 474 28.82 -21.65 -9.58
C LYS A 474 29.38 -20.39 -8.90
N ASP A 475 29.79 -19.41 -9.71
CA ASP A 475 30.40 -18.17 -9.22
C ASP A 475 29.39 -17.30 -8.45
N ALA A 476 28.11 -17.34 -8.87
CA ALA A 476 27.02 -16.72 -8.14
C ALA A 476 26.59 -17.50 -6.88
N GLY A 477 27.07 -18.72 -6.69
CA GLY A 477 26.67 -19.60 -5.57
C GLY A 477 25.22 -20.10 -5.68
N VAL A 478 24.67 -20.17 -6.90
CA VAL A 478 23.29 -20.57 -7.17
C VAL A 478 23.23 -21.97 -7.75
N ASP A 479 22.31 -22.81 -7.25
CA ASP A 479 22.09 -24.14 -7.83
C ASP A 479 21.57 -23.99 -9.27
N LEU A 480 22.23 -24.71 -10.19
CA LEU A 480 21.94 -24.67 -11.62
C LEU A 480 20.47 -24.99 -11.95
N ARG A 481 19.84 -25.87 -11.18
CA ARG A 481 18.39 -26.22 -11.36
C ARG A 481 17.49 -25.01 -11.15
N PHE A 482 17.76 -24.20 -10.13
CA PHE A 482 17.00 -22.98 -9.87
C PHE A 482 17.29 -21.91 -10.92
N LEU A 483 18.53 -21.79 -11.38
CA LEU A 483 18.89 -20.90 -12.47
C LEU A 483 18.17 -21.24 -13.76
N GLN A 484 18.13 -22.54 -14.13
CA GLN A 484 17.40 -23.04 -15.29
C GLN A 484 15.90 -22.78 -15.18
N LYS A 485 15.31 -23.01 -13.99
CA LYS A 485 13.90 -22.73 -13.74
C LYS A 485 13.58 -21.24 -13.91
N ALA A 486 14.41 -20.36 -13.35
CA ALA A 486 14.25 -18.91 -13.48
C ALA A 486 14.31 -18.47 -14.95
N TYR A 487 15.28 -18.95 -15.70
CA TYR A 487 15.41 -18.66 -17.12
C TYR A 487 14.19 -19.15 -17.93
N GLY A 488 13.70 -20.34 -17.60
CA GLY A 488 12.48 -20.88 -18.23
C GLY A 488 11.23 -20.02 -17.98
N LEU A 489 11.13 -19.35 -16.83
CA LEU A 489 10.08 -18.38 -16.56
C LEU A 489 10.28 -17.08 -17.37
N MET A 490 11.52 -16.59 -17.47
CA MET A 490 11.85 -15.41 -18.27
C MET A 490 11.49 -15.59 -19.75
N LYS A 491 11.78 -16.75 -20.34
CA LYS A 491 11.44 -17.06 -21.73
C LYS A 491 9.94 -17.07 -22.05
N LYS A 492 9.11 -17.38 -21.05
CA LYS A 492 7.64 -17.50 -21.22
C LYS A 492 6.93 -16.16 -21.00
N ALA A 493 7.58 -15.21 -20.34
CA ALA A 493 6.97 -13.94 -19.98
C ALA A 493 7.01 -12.97 -21.17
N ALA A 494 5.86 -12.39 -21.52
CA ALA A 494 5.79 -11.32 -22.51
C ALA A 494 6.18 -9.96 -21.91
N LYS A 495 5.84 -9.75 -20.62
CA LYS A 495 6.15 -8.50 -19.88
C LYS A 495 6.88 -8.82 -18.59
N VAL A 496 8.15 -8.45 -18.53
CA VAL A 496 9.01 -8.63 -17.35
C VAL A 496 9.23 -7.29 -16.67
N THR A 497 8.99 -7.24 -15.35
CA THR A 497 9.36 -6.09 -14.51
C THR A 497 10.51 -6.50 -13.59
N VAL A 498 11.59 -5.72 -13.60
CA VAL A 498 12.74 -5.92 -12.72
C VAL A 498 12.76 -4.82 -11.68
N ILE A 499 12.82 -5.20 -10.41
CA ILE A 499 12.94 -4.28 -9.27
C ILE A 499 14.31 -4.52 -8.65
N LEU A 500 15.15 -3.49 -8.68
CA LEU A 500 16.49 -3.52 -8.10
C LEU A 500 16.48 -2.79 -6.77
N GLY A 501 17.04 -3.41 -5.75
CA GLY A 501 17.36 -2.78 -4.48
C GLY A 501 18.71 -2.11 -4.48
N SER A 502 19.07 -1.59 -3.33
CA SER A 502 20.36 -0.96 -3.05
C SER A 502 21.37 -1.90 -2.37
N GLY A 503 20.96 -3.13 -2.12
CA GLY A 503 21.75 -4.15 -1.44
C GLY A 503 22.74 -4.89 -2.30
#